data_961d25de0607b7f0814c81a4e0893ac4
#
_entry.id   961d25de0607b7f0814c81a4e0893ac4
#
_cell.length_a   1.000
_cell.length_b   1.000
_cell.length_c   1.000
_cell.angle_alpha   90.00
_cell.angle_beta   90.00
_cell.angle_gamma   90.00
#
_symmetry.space_group_name_H-M   'P 1'
#
loop_
_entity.id
_entity.type
_entity.pdbx_description
1 polymer ?
#
loop_
_entity_poly.entity_id
_entity_poly.type
_entity_poly.pdbx_seq_one_letter_code
_entity_poly.pdbx_strand_id
1 'polypeptide(L)'
;MDSTELNSKVEVPAETLAVLAEISQEINASLDLDEVLAHAAAQIKKLIDYEVFAVLLPEANTNQLYFRFAIGHRPEVVQHWRIPIGEGIIGAAATTGRPVRVGDVRKDTRYLNALDSVRSELAVPLIVRGRVIGVLDIESSQLDYFTPDQQNILTLVASRIGTAIENARLFEHVRSQADTLLLLNEVSRETNSTLQVEEVLRRAAELTKRLIDYQIFGILLYDETEHVFRHRVTVKFGQRVQEKFAVPANEGIVGAAASSRRPVVVPDVRLDPRYLLVNPETRSELAVPMIYQDRVVGVLDLESPQLNYFTPDHVQVLSILASHLAVSIENARLYERVARDETRMERDLTAARRIQGALLPRLPGPEYGLDIAARLVSSRELSGDLYDFLRYGPQELAIAVGDVSGKGSAAALYGAVAIGTLRSLGPQKHRPAEMLHAMNGFLSERRIEGRFMTLCFATWHRGRHKLRVANAGQEQPFLYHEGRCEKIRLEGFPLGVFEEVVYDQISFILDPGDIVVFHSDGIGDAQNARGEFFGHDRIGKLTAAHHELSANGLADRILEEVDRFSGGSHPADDRTLVVLKVNSLPAPAS
;
A
#
# COMPACT_ATOMS: atom_id res chain seq x y z
N MET A 1 -15.83 47.72 62.11
CA MET A 1 -14.43 47.68 62.44
C MET A 1 -13.75 46.89 61.38
N ASP A 2 -13.40 47.49 60.54
CA ASP A 2 -12.35 48.16 59.78
C ASP A 2 -11.62 47.16 58.92
N SER A 3 -11.99 47.17 57.65
CA SER A 3 -11.37 46.46 56.53
C SER A 3 -10.62 47.50 55.69
N THR A 4 -9.55 48.03 56.25
CA THR A 4 -8.70 48.97 55.57
C THR A 4 -7.27 48.79 56.07
N GLU A 5 -6.53 47.94 55.35
CA GLU A 5 -5.05 47.98 55.26
C GLU A 5 -4.58 46.72 54.52
N LEU A 6 -4.25 46.92 53.25
CA LEU A 6 -3.17 46.23 52.50
C LEU A 6 -3.32 46.54 51.00
N ASN A 7 -3.10 47.82 50.70
CA ASN A 7 -2.82 48.19 49.30
C ASN A 7 -1.67 49.21 49.27
N SER A 8 -0.49 48.80 49.73
CA SER A 8 0.73 49.55 49.43
C SER A 8 1.06 49.32 47.96
N LYS A 9 0.58 50.23 47.09
CA LYS A 9 1.08 50.36 45.74
C LYS A 9 2.58 50.67 45.84
N VAL A 10 3.43 49.71 45.45
CA VAL A 10 4.83 49.95 45.12
C VAL A 10 4.82 50.85 43.89
N GLU A 11 5.03 52.19 44.07
CA GLU A 11 5.26 53.12 42.97
C GLU A 11 6.65 52.82 42.40
N VAL A 12 6.70 52.06 41.31
CA VAL A 12 7.93 51.89 40.55
C VAL A 12 8.17 53.16 39.75
N PRO A 13 9.33 53.83 39.89
CA PRO A 13 9.65 55.04 39.13
C PRO A 13 9.48 54.83 37.62
N ALA A 14 8.98 55.85 36.92
CA ALA A 14 8.73 55.78 35.48
C ALA A 14 9.98 55.40 34.66
N GLU A 15 11.16 55.81 35.13
CA GLU A 15 12.46 55.43 34.55
C GLU A 15 12.73 53.92 34.66
N THR A 16 12.38 53.32 35.78
CA THR A 16 12.53 51.85 35.98
C THR A 16 11.58 51.07 35.10
N LEU A 17 10.36 51.58 34.86
CA LEU A 17 9.39 50.95 33.93
C LEU A 17 9.88 51.04 32.47
N ALA A 18 10.51 52.11 32.06
CA ALA A 18 11.08 52.25 30.71
C ALA A 18 12.23 51.25 30.48
N VAL A 19 13.14 51.13 31.46
CA VAL A 19 14.25 50.16 31.42
C VAL A 19 13.71 48.70 31.41
N LEU A 20 12.67 48.39 32.18
CA LEU A 20 12.03 47.07 32.19
C LEU A 20 11.35 46.76 30.85
N ALA A 21 10.81 47.75 30.16
CA ALA A 21 10.24 47.57 28.83
C ALA A 21 11.32 47.28 27.78
N GLU A 22 12.45 48.01 27.84
CA GLU A 22 13.61 47.82 26.97
C GLU A 22 14.23 46.40 27.18
N ILE A 23 14.43 46.01 28.43
CA ILE A 23 14.89 44.66 28.81
C ILE A 23 13.95 43.58 28.27
N SER A 24 12.64 43.78 28.39
CA SER A 24 11.65 42.82 27.88
C SER A 24 11.71 42.70 26.36
N GLN A 25 12.00 43.76 25.64
CA GLN A 25 12.11 43.76 24.19
C GLN A 25 13.38 43.04 23.71
N GLU A 26 14.51 43.29 24.37
CA GLU A 26 15.80 42.68 24.05
C GLU A 26 15.83 41.18 24.41
N ILE A 27 15.27 40.76 25.56
CA ILE A 27 15.22 39.38 26.00
C ILE A 27 14.29 38.53 25.07
N ASN A 28 13.24 39.13 24.51
CA ASN A 28 12.33 38.44 23.58
C ASN A 28 12.77 38.53 22.11
N ALA A 29 13.92 39.16 21.81
CA ALA A 29 14.40 39.30 20.42
C ALA A 29 15.00 38.02 19.83
N SER A 30 15.40 37.06 20.66
CA SER A 30 15.94 35.75 20.24
C SER A 30 15.08 34.60 20.75
N LEU A 31 15.05 33.51 19.96
CA LEU A 31 14.48 32.23 20.34
C LEU A 31 15.57 31.21 20.70
N ASP A 32 16.84 31.58 20.60
CA ASP A 32 17.96 30.79 21.09
C ASP A 32 18.12 30.97 22.59
N LEU A 33 18.09 29.89 23.36
CA LEU A 33 18.12 29.93 24.82
C LEU A 33 19.43 30.50 25.36
N ASP A 34 20.56 30.25 24.70
CA ASP A 34 21.85 30.74 25.13
C ASP A 34 21.97 32.26 24.90
N GLU A 35 21.46 32.75 23.77
CA GLU A 35 21.37 34.19 23.50
C GLU A 35 20.43 34.91 24.49
N VAL A 36 19.26 34.33 24.77
CA VAL A 36 18.31 34.86 25.76
C VAL A 36 18.95 35.02 27.12
N LEU A 37 19.69 34.01 27.61
CA LEU A 37 20.34 34.05 28.92
C LEU A 37 21.53 35.03 28.97
N ALA A 38 22.32 35.10 27.89
CA ALA A 38 23.41 36.06 27.77
C ALA A 38 22.90 37.51 27.77
N HIS A 39 21.84 37.81 27.01
CA HIS A 39 21.20 39.12 26.99
C HIS A 39 20.61 39.45 28.36
N ALA A 40 19.94 38.52 29.02
CA ALA A 40 19.40 38.71 30.37
C ALA A 40 20.49 39.07 31.37
N ALA A 41 21.61 38.34 31.37
CA ALA A 41 22.74 38.63 32.24
C ALA A 41 23.30 40.04 31.99
N ALA A 42 23.51 40.41 30.71
CA ALA A 42 24.03 41.74 30.35
C ALA A 42 23.11 42.90 30.80
N GLN A 43 21.79 42.71 30.67
CA GLN A 43 20.81 43.72 31.09
C GLN A 43 20.70 43.82 32.61
N ILE A 44 20.72 42.70 33.33
CA ILE A 44 20.74 42.73 34.82
C ILE A 44 22.00 43.41 35.34
N LYS A 45 23.17 43.21 34.70
CA LYS A 45 24.43 43.86 35.07
C LYS A 45 24.36 45.36 35.02
N LYS A 46 23.57 45.95 34.11
CA LYS A 46 23.34 47.41 34.04
C LYS A 46 22.52 47.93 35.22
N LEU A 47 21.64 47.11 35.79
CA LEU A 47 20.74 47.47 36.89
C LEU A 47 21.33 47.17 38.26
N ILE A 48 22.03 46.04 38.37
CA ILE A 48 22.59 45.50 39.61
C ILE A 48 24.00 45.02 39.28
N ASP A 49 25.02 45.64 39.91
CA ASP A 49 26.41 45.27 39.67
C ASP A 49 26.79 44.03 40.47
N TYR A 50 26.46 42.84 39.91
CA TYR A 50 26.80 41.54 40.49
C TYR A 50 28.21 41.08 40.11
N GLU A 51 28.81 40.22 40.93
CA GLU A 51 30.10 39.56 40.62
C GLU A 51 29.87 38.19 40.04
N VAL A 52 28.84 37.49 40.48
CA VAL A 52 28.43 36.16 40.01
C VAL A 52 26.99 36.19 39.58
N PHE A 53 26.72 35.51 38.48
CA PHE A 53 25.37 35.36 37.93
C PHE A 53 25.17 33.91 37.46
N ALA A 54 24.04 33.31 37.80
CA ALA A 54 23.68 32.03 37.30
C ALA A 54 22.18 31.88 37.02
N VAL A 55 21.84 31.08 36.04
CA VAL A 55 20.49 30.58 35.82
C VAL A 55 20.54 29.06 35.92
N LEU A 56 19.80 28.55 36.89
CA LEU A 56 19.67 27.12 37.11
C LEU A 56 18.28 26.66 36.70
N LEU A 57 18.22 25.53 36.01
CA LEU A 57 16.98 24.89 35.53
C LEU A 57 16.83 23.50 36.13
N PRO A 58 15.59 23.00 36.30
CA PRO A 58 15.34 21.62 36.72
C PRO A 58 15.89 20.63 35.71
N GLU A 59 16.61 19.63 36.21
CA GLU A 59 17.06 18.49 35.40
C GLU A 59 15.95 17.47 35.24
N ALA A 60 15.73 17.02 34.01
CA ALA A 60 14.63 16.09 33.69
C ALA A 60 14.73 14.80 34.54
N ASN A 61 13.59 14.34 35.08
CA ASN A 61 13.45 13.13 35.87
C ASN A 61 14.29 13.07 37.17
N THR A 62 14.85 14.19 37.61
CA THR A 62 15.54 14.32 38.88
C THR A 62 14.89 15.42 39.72
N ASN A 63 15.14 15.44 41.03
CA ASN A 63 14.71 16.53 41.89
C ASN A 63 15.86 17.50 42.13
N GLN A 64 16.59 17.83 41.05
CA GLN A 64 17.80 18.66 41.13
C GLN A 64 17.77 19.80 40.12
N LEU A 65 18.51 20.86 40.43
CA LEU A 65 18.77 21.99 39.55
C LEU A 65 20.20 21.88 38.99
N TYR A 66 20.37 22.18 37.72
CA TYR A 66 21.67 22.26 37.07
C TYR A 66 21.92 23.66 36.53
N PHE A 67 23.19 24.05 36.46
CA PHE A 67 23.60 25.34 35.87
C PHE A 67 23.39 25.29 34.35
N ARG A 68 22.44 26.08 33.87
CA ARG A 68 22.21 26.24 32.42
C ARG A 68 23.07 27.36 31.84
N PHE A 69 23.32 28.41 32.64
CA PHE A 69 24.13 29.54 32.27
C PHE A 69 24.79 30.10 33.52
N ALA A 70 26.06 30.51 33.43
CA ALA A 70 26.76 31.10 34.58
C ALA A 70 27.87 32.07 34.14
N ILE A 71 28.05 33.10 34.90
CA ILE A 71 29.17 34.07 34.81
C ILE A 71 29.81 34.19 36.19
N GLY A 72 31.13 34.15 36.25
CA GLY A 72 31.88 34.31 37.51
C GLY A 72 32.08 33.03 38.32
N HIS A 73 31.39 31.91 37.99
CA HIS A 73 31.61 30.61 38.61
C HIS A 73 32.80 29.86 38.02
N ARG A 74 33.35 28.91 38.78
CA ARG A 74 34.39 27.97 38.33
C ARG A 74 33.79 26.98 37.35
N PRO A 75 34.49 26.65 36.25
CA PRO A 75 33.97 25.70 35.25
C PRO A 75 33.55 24.34 35.85
N GLU A 76 34.28 23.83 36.84
CA GLU A 76 33.99 22.54 37.50
C GLU A 76 32.65 22.58 38.24
N VAL A 77 32.30 23.74 38.85
CA VAL A 77 31.01 23.94 39.53
C VAL A 77 29.89 23.91 38.52
N VAL A 78 30.02 24.64 37.43
CA VAL A 78 29.00 24.74 36.38
C VAL A 78 28.73 23.37 35.75
N GLN A 79 29.76 22.55 35.49
CA GLN A 79 29.61 21.28 34.79
C GLN A 79 29.10 20.15 35.69
N HIS A 80 29.55 20.11 36.95
CA HIS A 80 29.35 18.91 37.79
C HIS A 80 28.37 19.10 38.94
N TRP A 81 28.14 20.33 39.39
CA TRP A 81 27.24 20.55 40.51
C TRP A 81 25.79 20.42 40.12
N ARG A 82 25.05 19.71 40.97
CA ARG A 82 23.60 19.56 40.95
C ARG A 82 23.08 19.92 42.32
N ILE A 83 22.15 20.87 42.40
CA ILE A 83 21.58 21.36 43.64
C ILE A 83 20.21 20.75 43.85
N PRO A 84 20.01 19.90 44.89
CA PRO A 84 18.68 19.38 45.18
C PRO A 84 17.68 20.51 45.46
N ILE A 85 16.44 20.33 44.94
CA ILE A 85 15.38 21.30 45.22
C ILE A 85 15.04 21.21 46.72
N GLY A 86 15.17 22.33 47.43
CA GLY A 86 15.04 22.44 48.89
C GLY A 86 16.38 22.61 49.63
N GLU A 87 17.50 22.34 48.99
CA GLU A 87 18.83 22.54 49.58
C GLU A 87 19.48 23.81 49.07
N GLY A 88 20.28 24.42 49.91
CA GLY A 88 20.92 25.68 49.59
C GLY A 88 19.97 26.88 49.56
N ILE A 89 20.48 28.07 49.26
CA ILE A 89 19.74 29.32 49.10
C ILE A 89 18.92 29.24 47.80
N ILE A 90 19.55 28.75 46.73
CA ILE A 90 18.92 28.51 45.42
C ILE A 90 17.77 27.48 45.52
N GLY A 91 18.01 26.33 46.17
CA GLY A 91 17.00 25.28 46.34
C GLY A 91 15.83 25.73 47.22
N ALA A 92 16.09 26.60 48.23
CA ALA A 92 15.04 27.20 49.04
C ALA A 92 14.17 28.17 48.23
N ALA A 93 14.74 28.96 47.34
CA ALA A 93 13.99 29.83 46.42
C ALA A 93 13.15 28.98 45.45
N ALA A 94 13.69 27.88 44.92
CA ALA A 94 12.96 26.95 44.05
C ALA A 94 11.75 26.32 44.75
N THR A 95 11.90 25.88 46.00
CA THR A 95 10.83 25.22 46.76
C THR A 95 9.74 26.18 47.21
N THR A 96 10.14 27.35 47.68
CA THR A 96 9.17 28.31 48.26
C THR A 96 8.47 29.15 47.20
N GLY A 97 9.01 29.22 45.98
CA GLY A 97 8.55 30.14 44.93
C GLY A 97 8.68 31.61 45.35
N ARG A 98 9.56 31.93 46.29
CA ARG A 98 9.81 33.30 46.79
C ARG A 98 11.28 33.66 46.71
N PRO A 99 11.63 34.93 46.45
CA PRO A 99 13.01 35.36 46.50
C PRO A 99 13.63 35.12 47.86
N VAL A 100 14.87 34.67 47.88
CA VAL A 100 15.67 34.50 49.10
C VAL A 100 16.87 35.43 49.03
N ARG A 101 16.94 36.37 49.95
CA ARG A 101 18.01 37.38 50.05
C ARG A 101 18.80 37.14 51.32
N VAL A 102 20.11 36.94 51.20
CA VAL A 102 21.02 36.70 52.32
C VAL A 102 22.11 37.77 52.33
N GLY A 103 22.17 38.53 53.42
CA GLY A 103 23.15 39.62 53.54
C GLY A 103 24.55 39.17 53.96
N ASP A 104 24.68 38.07 54.70
CA ASP A 104 25.95 37.44 55.04
C ASP A 104 25.79 35.89 54.91
N VAL A 105 26.27 35.35 53.76
CA VAL A 105 26.17 33.92 53.47
C VAL A 105 26.90 33.03 54.45
N ARG A 106 27.89 33.55 55.15
CA ARG A 106 28.65 32.79 56.16
C ARG A 106 27.84 32.50 57.43
N LYS A 107 26.79 33.26 57.65
CA LYS A 107 25.89 33.11 58.80
C LYS A 107 24.66 32.29 58.44
N ASP A 108 24.41 32.02 57.18
CA ASP A 108 23.28 31.20 56.72
C ASP A 108 23.73 29.76 56.54
N THR A 109 23.17 28.87 57.32
CA THR A 109 23.51 27.45 57.34
C THR A 109 23.12 26.71 56.05
N ARG A 110 22.31 27.35 55.20
CA ARG A 110 21.89 26.82 53.90
C ARG A 110 22.94 27.06 52.81
N TYR A 111 23.86 28.00 52.98
CA TYR A 111 24.78 28.39 51.93
C TYR A 111 25.69 27.24 51.49
N LEU A 112 25.69 26.95 50.20
CA LEU A 112 26.57 25.98 49.57
C LEU A 112 27.78 26.74 49.01
N ASN A 113 28.94 26.59 49.67
CA ASN A 113 30.15 27.38 49.35
C ASN A 113 30.76 26.96 47.99
N ALA A 114 30.38 27.66 46.93
CA ALA A 114 30.98 27.54 45.60
C ALA A 114 32.19 28.45 45.38
N LEU A 115 32.20 29.62 46.06
CA LEU A 115 33.23 30.66 45.95
C LEU A 115 33.50 31.33 47.31
N ASP A 116 34.72 31.26 47.81
CA ASP A 116 35.12 31.79 49.10
C ASP A 116 35.02 33.34 49.20
N SER A 117 34.99 34.04 48.07
CA SER A 117 34.88 35.50 47.99
C SER A 117 33.47 36.01 48.26
N VAL A 118 32.45 35.22 48.09
CA VAL A 118 31.04 35.63 48.20
C VAL A 118 30.68 35.95 49.66
N ARG A 119 29.91 37.04 49.83
CA ARG A 119 29.40 37.52 51.13
C ARG A 119 27.90 37.67 51.18
N SER A 120 27.27 38.03 50.08
CA SER A 120 25.82 38.16 49.98
C SER A 120 25.29 37.51 48.72
N GLU A 121 24.08 36.98 48.78
CA GLU A 121 23.42 36.22 47.70
C GLU A 121 21.94 36.62 47.58
N LEU A 122 21.45 36.70 46.37
CA LEU A 122 20.04 36.91 46.07
C LEU A 122 19.59 35.89 45.01
N ALA A 123 18.83 34.89 45.43
CA ALA A 123 18.21 33.88 44.58
C ALA A 123 16.74 34.20 44.32
N VAL A 124 16.36 34.32 43.07
CA VAL A 124 15.00 34.67 42.62
C VAL A 124 14.43 33.56 41.74
N PRO A 125 13.27 33.00 42.11
CA PRO A 125 12.67 31.94 41.31
C PRO A 125 12.12 32.49 39.97
N LEU A 126 12.34 31.76 38.90
CA LEU A 126 11.77 31.99 37.58
C LEU A 126 10.39 31.32 37.54
N ILE A 127 9.33 32.12 37.58
CA ILE A 127 7.96 31.63 37.69
C ILE A 127 7.19 31.91 36.40
N VAL A 128 6.62 30.84 35.80
CA VAL A 128 5.76 30.93 34.63
C VAL A 128 4.46 30.21 34.94
N ARG A 129 3.31 30.88 34.76
CA ARG A 129 1.99 30.33 35.03
C ARG A 129 1.85 29.66 36.40
N GLY A 130 2.47 30.24 37.42
CA GLY A 130 2.44 29.73 38.81
C GLY A 130 3.36 28.53 39.09
N ARG A 131 4.22 28.12 38.15
CA ARG A 131 5.20 27.05 38.34
C ARG A 131 6.61 27.63 38.32
N VAL A 132 7.47 27.15 39.22
CA VAL A 132 8.90 27.47 39.21
C VAL A 132 9.56 26.63 38.11
N ILE A 133 10.14 27.29 37.11
CA ILE A 133 10.83 26.68 35.98
C ILE A 133 12.35 26.80 36.07
N GLY A 134 12.86 27.44 37.08
CA GLY A 134 14.27 27.65 37.38
C GLY A 134 14.50 28.67 38.47
N VAL A 135 15.75 28.97 38.73
CA VAL A 135 16.18 30.02 39.67
C VAL A 135 17.25 30.86 39.02
N LEU A 136 17.12 32.17 39.16
CA LEU A 136 18.14 33.15 38.84
C LEU A 136 18.86 33.46 40.14
N ASP A 137 20.18 33.39 40.12
CA ASP A 137 21.03 33.62 41.26
C ASP A 137 22.08 34.68 40.95
N ILE A 138 22.27 35.63 41.89
CA ILE A 138 23.31 36.65 41.82
C ILE A 138 24.03 36.78 43.17
N GLU A 139 25.36 36.89 43.09
CA GLU A 139 26.20 36.97 44.30
C GLU A 139 27.15 38.17 44.25
N SER A 140 27.55 38.64 45.46
CA SER A 140 28.51 39.73 45.64
C SER A 140 29.49 39.44 46.79
N SER A 141 30.71 39.94 46.67
CA SER A 141 31.72 39.92 47.74
C SER A 141 31.49 40.97 48.88
N GLN A 142 30.48 41.80 48.74
CA GLN A 142 30.12 42.78 49.74
C GLN A 142 29.03 42.30 50.69
N LEU A 143 29.10 42.66 51.95
CA LEU A 143 28.06 42.36 52.94
C LEU A 143 26.83 43.24 52.72
N ASP A 144 25.64 42.66 52.93
CA ASP A 144 24.35 43.37 52.81
C ASP A 144 24.15 44.10 51.48
N TYR A 145 24.79 43.62 50.42
CA TYR A 145 24.84 44.30 49.11
C TYR A 145 23.47 44.44 48.45
N PHE A 146 22.68 43.39 48.48
CA PHE A 146 21.38 43.38 47.81
C PHE A 146 20.29 44.05 48.65
N THR A 147 19.66 45.10 48.14
CA THR A 147 18.58 45.83 48.80
C THR A 147 17.20 45.23 48.49
N PRO A 148 16.13 45.54 49.29
CA PRO A 148 14.78 45.16 48.98
C PRO A 148 14.30 45.66 47.61
N ASP A 149 14.71 46.85 47.18
CA ASP A 149 14.33 47.41 45.89
C ASP A 149 14.99 46.63 44.73
N GLN A 150 16.25 46.23 44.87
CA GLN A 150 16.95 45.38 43.90
C GLN A 150 16.29 44.00 43.83
N GLN A 151 15.86 43.42 44.96
CA GLN A 151 15.11 42.18 44.98
C GLN A 151 13.80 42.30 44.20
N ASN A 152 13.05 43.41 44.38
CA ASN A 152 11.80 43.64 43.66
C ASN A 152 12.04 43.77 42.14
N ILE A 153 13.07 44.55 41.75
CA ILE A 153 13.45 44.72 40.34
C ILE A 153 13.83 43.36 39.74
N LEU A 154 14.71 42.60 40.43
CA LEU A 154 15.15 41.30 39.93
C LEU A 154 13.99 40.28 39.80
N THR A 155 13.02 40.38 40.72
CA THR A 155 11.79 39.54 40.66
C THR A 155 10.98 39.85 39.40
N LEU A 156 10.84 41.11 39.02
CA LEU A 156 10.14 41.50 37.80
C LEU A 156 10.87 41.01 36.55
N VAL A 157 12.20 41.17 36.52
CA VAL A 157 13.05 40.70 35.41
C VAL A 157 13.04 39.18 35.34
N ALA A 158 13.12 38.47 36.45
CA ALA A 158 13.06 37.01 36.53
C ALA A 158 11.78 36.45 35.92
N SER A 159 10.63 37.11 36.13
CA SER A 159 9.38 36.72 35.49
C SER A 159 9.43 36.84 33.96
N ARG A 160 10.12 37.85 33.42
CA ARG A 160 10.30 38.01 31.97
C ARG A 160 11.26 37.00 31.39
N ILE A 161 12.39 36.78 32.08
CA ILE A 161 13.36 35.72 31.70
C ILE A 161 12.70 34.37 31.70
N GLY A 162 11.91 34.05 32.73
CA GLY A 162 11.15 32.79 32.78
C GLY A 162 10.26 32.59 31.55
N THR A 163 9.51 33.63 31.17
CA THR A 163 8.65 33.57 29.98
C THR A 163 9.47 33.36 28.70
N ALA A 164 10.61 34.05 28.55
CA ALA A 164 11.46 33.88 27.37
C ALA A 164 12.11 32.50 27.30
N ILE A 165 12.55 31.93 28.43
CA ILE A 165 13.06 30.56 28.50
C ILE A 165 11.98 29.55 28.07
N GLU A 166 10.74 29.69 28.55
CA GLU A 166 9.65 28.81 28.19
C GLU A 166 9.31 28.92 26.71
N ASN A 167 9.28 30.14 26.15
CA ASN A 167 9.06 30.36 24.73
C ASN A 167 10.17 29.73 23.86
N ALA A 168 11.43 29.89 24.22
CA ALA A 168 12.55 29.28 23.51
C ALA A 168 12.46 27.75 23.53
N ARG A 169 12.17 27.15 24.68
CA ARG A 169 11.96 25.69 24.80
C ARG A 169 10.80 25.17 23.97
N LEU A 170 9.67 25.89 23.98
CA LEU A 170 8.51 25.53 23.17
C LEU A 170 8.83 25.63 21.68
N PHE A 171 9.56 26.66 21.27
CA PHE A 171 9.97 26.82 19.88
C PHE A 171 10.92 25.70 19.41
N GLU A 172 11.93 25.35 20.20
CA GLU A 172 12.83 24.24 19.93
C GLU A 172 12.06 22.92 19.82
N HIS A 173 11.10 22.69 20.71
CA HIS A 173 10.25 21.49 20.67
C HIS A 173 9.40 21.42 19.40
N VAL A 174 8.73 22.52 19.04
CA VAL A 174 7.90 22.59 17.81
C VAL A 174 8.78 22.42 16.57
N ARG A 175 9.96 23.04 16.53
CA ARG A 175 10.91 22.91 15.43
C ARG A 175 11.37 21.45 15.25
N SER A 176 11.77 20.80 16.34
CA SER A 176 12.16 19.38 16.32
C SER A 176 11.02 18.49 15.84
N GLN A 177 9.77 18.76 16.27
CA GLN A 177 8.61 18.02 15.76
C GLN A 177 8.36 18.29 14.27
N ALA A 178 8.49 19.53 13.81
CA ALA A 178 8.33 19.88 12.40
C ALA A 178 9.39 19.20 11.51
N ASP A 179 10.65 19.23 11.94
CA ASP A 179 11.75 18.56 11.23
C ASP A 179 11.52 17.04 11.17
N THR A 180 11.02 16.43 12.23
CA THR A 180 10.65 15.02 12.27
C THR A 180 9.52 14.72 11.29
N LEU A 181 8.46 15.56 11.22
CA LEU A 181 7.35 15.39 10.29
C LEU A 181 7.77 15.58 8.82
N LEU A 182 8.67 16.51 8.54
CA LEU A 182 9.22 16.69 7.18
C LEU A 182 10.01 15.47 6.72
N LEU A 183 10.86 14.94 7.59
CA LEU A 183 11.58 13.68 7.33
C LEU A 183 10.64 12.51 7.09
N LEU A 184 9.55 12.40 7.87
CA LEU A 184 8.52 11.38 7.69
C LEU A 184 7.85 11.48 6.32
N ASN A 185 7.55 12.70 5.88
CA ASN A 185 6.91 12.92 4.58
C ASN A 185 7.87 12.58 3.42
N GLU A 186 9.15 12.92 3.54
CA GLU A 186 10.19 12.57 2.57
C GLU A 186 10.38 11.04 2.49
N VAL A 187 10.52 10.37 3.64
CA VAL A 187 10.60 8.90 3.73
C VAL A 187 9.39 8.24 3.09
N SER A 188 8.18 8.71 3.41
CA SER A 188 6.94 8.15 2.86
C SER A 188 6.84 8.32 1.33
N ARG A 189 7.25 9.46 0.80
CA ARG A 189 7.24 9.71 -0.66
C ARG A 189 8.27 8.87 -1.40
N GLU A 190 9.49 8.76 -0.86
CA GLU A 190 10.56 8.00 -1.50
C GLU A 190 10.35 6.49 -1.42
N THR A 191 9.82 5.97 -0.32
CA THR A 191 9.58 4.52 -0.15
C THR A 191 8.31 4.04 -0.84
N ASN A 192 7.26 4.86 -0.94
CA ASN A 192 6.02 4.49 -1.64
C ASN A 192 6.11 4.60 -3.18
N SER A 193 7.20 5.13 -3.72
CA SER A 193 7.40 5.26 -5.17
C SER A 193 7.89 3.98 -5.85
N THR A 194 8.23 2.94 -5.08
CA THR A 194 8.70 1.66 -5.62
C THR A 194 7.94 0.48 -5.02
N LEU A 195 7.65 -0.51 -5.87
CA LEU A 195 6.93 -1.72 -5.53
C LEU A 195 7.87 -2.92 -5.32
N GLN A 196 9.21 -2.70 -5.33
CA GLN A 196 10.20 -3.76 -5.12
C GLN A 196 10.80 -3.66 -3.73
N VAL A 197 10.75 -4.76 -2.98
CA VAL A 197 11.26 -4.82 -1.59
C VAL A 197 12.74 -4.40 -1.51
N GLU A 198 13.58 -4.86 -2.43
CA GLU A 198 15.01 -4.56 -2.47
C GLU A 198 15.30 -3.07 -2.60
N GLU A 199 14.50 -2.36 -3.40
CA GLU A 199 14.65 -0.91 -3.59
C GLU A 199 14.19 -0.13 -2.35
N VAL A 200 13.09 -0.56 -1.70
CA VAL A 200 12.65 0.00 -0.41
C VAL A 200 13.77 -0.10 0.63
N LEU A 201 14.39 -1.28 0.75
CA LEU A 201 15.46 -1.53 1.70
C LEU A 201 16.73 -0.72 1.39
N ARG A 202 17.07 -0.55 0.12
CA ARG A 202 18.21 0.27 -0.31
C ARG A 202 18.03 1.73 0.10
N ARG A 203 16.87 2.31 -0.20
CA ARG A 203 16.52 3.69 0.19
C ARG A 203 16.50 3.87 1.70
N ALA A 204 15.99 2.88 2.43
CA ALA A 204 16.00 2.90 3.88
C ALA A 204 17.42 3.03 4.46
N ALA A 205 18.38 2.30 3.92
CA ALA A 205 19.77 2.40 4.36
C ALA A 205 20.38 3.78 4.09
N GLU A 206 20.10 4.37 2.91
CA GLU A 206 20.56 5.71 2.56
C GLU A 206 19.94 6.80 3.45
N LEU A 207 18.64 6.71 3.73
CA LEU A 207 17.95 7.62 4.64
C LEU A 207 18.48 7.51 6.07
N THR A 208 18.67 6.29 6.57
CA THR A 208 19.22 6.07 7.92
C THR A 208 20.59 6.72 8.06
N LYS A 209 21.46 6.66 7.03
CA LYS A 209 22.78 7.28 7.06
C LYS A 209 22.75 8.81 7.13
N ARG A 210 21.72 9.42 6.55
CA ARG A 210 21.51 10.88 6.66
C ARG A 210 21.06 11.32 8.06
N LEU A 211 20.34 10.42 8.77
CA LEU A 211 19.74 10.71 10.06
C LEU A 211 20.69 10.43 11.23
N ILE A 212 21.47 9.34 11.12
CA ILE A 212 22.35 8.85 12.19
C ILE A 212 23.68 8.43 11.57
N ASP A 213 24.76 8.91 12.12
CA ASP A 213 26.10 8.50 11.69
C ASP A 213 26.48 7.14 12.31
N TYR A 214 25.89 6.07 11.77
CA TYR A 214 26.18 4.70 12.18
C TYR A 214 27.45 4.18 11.52
N GLN A 215 28.08 3.21 12.14
CA GLN A 215 29.21 2.46 11.55
C GLN A 215 28.78 1.12 10.99
N ILE A 216 27.85 0.46 11.64
CA ILE A 216 27.24 -0.77 11.16
C ILE A 216 25.72 -0.60 11.20
N PHE A 217 25.07 -0.99 10.14
CA PHE A 217 23.63 -0.94 9.99
C PHE A 217 23.12 -2.19 9.29
N GLY A 218 22.15 -2.84 9.88
CA GLY A 218 21.46 -4.00 9.34
C GLY A 218 19.98 -3.78 9.20
N ILE A 219 19.40 -4.24 8.09
CA ILE A 219 17.95 -4.46 7.96
C ILE A 219 17.73 -5.96 7.87
N LEU A 220 17.13 -6.52 8.90
CA LEU A 220 16.81 -7.92 8.98
C LEU A 220 15.31 -8.11 8.81
N LEU A 221 14.91 -9.00 7.87
CA LEU A 221 13.50 -9.35 7.68
C LEU A 221 13.22 -10.72 8.30
N TYR A 222 12.03 -10.84 8.89
CA TYR A 222 11.57 -12.08 9.48
C TYR A 222 11.17 -13.09 8.40
N ASP A 223 11.72 -14.29 8.52
CA ASP A 223 11.35 -15.48 7.74
C ASP A 223 10.43 -16.36 8.60
N GLU A 224 9.14 -16.38 8.25
CA GLU A 224 8.11 -17.13 8.99
C GLU A 224 8.31 -18.65 8.88
N THR A 225 8.94 -19.13 7.81
CA THR A 225 9.11 -20.57 7.55
C THR A 225 10.21 -21.16 8.42
N GLU A 226 11.31 -20.43 8.56
CA GLU A 226 12.48 -20.90 9.31
C GLU A 226 12.57 -20.31 10.72
N HIS A 227 11.67 -19.36 11.07
CA HIS A 227 11.66 -18.64 12.35
C HIS A 227 12.98 -17.93 12.66
N VAL A 228 13.54 -17.24 11.67
CA VAL A 228 14.80 -16.49 11.80
C VAL A 228 14.67 -15.08 11.21
N PHE A 229 15.55 -14.19 11.66
CA PHE A 229 15.77 -12.90 11.01
C PHE A 229 16.92 -13.02 10.01
N ARG A 230 16.65 -12.76 8.74
CA ARG A 230 17.65 -12.78 7.67
C ARG A 230 18.10 -11.38 7.30
N HIS A 231 19.40 -11.18 7.25
CA HIS A 231 19.99 -9.95 6.73
C HIS A 231 19.61 -9.75 5.26
N ARG A 232 19.00 -8.61 4.96
CA ARG A 232 18.67 -8.19 3.59
C ARG A 232 19.55 -7.03 3.12
N VAL A 233 19.87 -6.14 4.03
CA VAL A 233 20.84 -5.07 3.82
C VAL A 233 21.76 -5.03 5.03
N THR A 234 23.05 -4.97 4.79
CA THR A 234 24.06 -4.71 5.82
C THR A 234 25.06 -3.72 5.27
N VAL A 235 25.32 -2.67 6.02
CA VAL A 235 26.36 -1.68 5.74
C VAL A 235 27.35 -1.70 6.88
N LYS A 236 28.64 -1.94 6.59
CA LYS A 236 29.74 -1.89 7.56
C LYS A 236 30.77 -0.87 7.09
N PHE A 237 31.08 0.09 7.95
CA PHE A 237 32.08 1.15 7.66
C PHE A 237 31.87 1.85 6.29
N GLY A 238 30.60 2.15 5.97
CA GLY A 238 30.20 2.79 4.72
C GLY A 238 30.16 1.89 3.48
N GLN A 239 30.49 0.61 3.61
CA GLN A 239 30.43 -0.37 2.51
C GLN A 239 29.26 -1.33 2.69
N ARG A 240 28.53 -1.60 1.60
CA ARG A 240 27.48 -2.63 1.61
C ARG A 240 28.13 -4.03 1.60
N VAL A 241 27.76 -4.85 2.57
CA VAL A 241 28.28 -6.21 2.74
C VAL A 241 27.13 -7.21 2.62
N GLN A 242 27.38 -8.37 2.04
CA GLN A 242 26.42 -9.47 2.02
C GLN A 242 26.64 -10.40 3.22
N GLU A 243 25.76 -10.33 4.20
CA GLU A 243 25.76 -11.23 5.34
C GLU A 243 24.95 -12.49 5.03
N LYS A 244 25.52 -13.65 5.29
CA LYS A 244 24.85 -14.95 5.15
C LYS A 244 24.28 -15.49 6.47
N PHE A 245 24.62 -14.83 7.57
CA PHE A 245 24.18 -15.24 8.89
C PHE A 245 22.70 -14.87 9.10
N ALA A 246 21.95 -15.79 9.69
CA ALA A 246 20.57 -15.57 10.12
C ALA A 246 20.50 -15.61 11.65
N VAL A 247 19.77 -14.69 12.26
CA VAL A 247 19.59 -14.61 13.71
C VAL A 247 18.30 -15.35 14.08
N PRO A 248 18.33 -16.37 14.96
CA PRO A 248 17.13 -17.00 15.48
C PRO A 248 16.18 -15.97 16.10
N ALA A 249 14.87 -16.15 15.96
CA ALA A 249 13.87 -15.13 16.28
C ALA A 249 13.85 -14.69 17.76
N ASN A 250 14.37 -15.52 18.65
CA ASN A 250 14.42 -15.28 20.10
C ASN A 250 15.84 -15.03 20.63
N GLU A 251 16.84 -14.92 19.77
CA GLU A 251 18.22 -14.73 20.15
C GLU A 251 18.76 -13.34 19.81
N GLY A 252 19.78 -12.92 20.51
CA GLY A 252 20.43 -11.63 20.30
C GLY A 252 19.61 -10.44 20.77
N ILE A 253 20.16 -9.25 20.53
CA ILE A 253 19.48 -7.98 20.79
C ILE A 253 18.33 -7.79 19.78
N VAL A 254 18.51 -8.24 18.55
CA VAL A 254 17.50 -8.29 17.49
C VAL A 254 16.28 -9.11 17.94
N GLY A 255 16.48 -10.33 18.46
CA GLY A 255 15.41 -11.17 18.99
C GLY A 255 14.72 -10.58 20.21
N ALA A 256 15.47 -9.89 21.09
CA ALA A 256 14.92 -9.20 22.24
C ALA A 256 14.01 -8.02 21.83
N ALA A 257 14.42 -7.23 20.83
CA ALA A 257 13.61 -6.14 20.28
C ALA A 257 12.33 -6.68 19.62
N ALA A 258 12.45 -7.76 18.85
CA ALA A 258 11.31 -8.40 18.21
C ALA A 258 10.31 -8.95 19.22
N SER A 259 10.78 -9.68 20.23
CA SER A 259 9.93 -10.31 21.26
C SER A 259 9.23 -9.29 22.15
N SER A 260 9.94 -8.22 22.56
CA SER A 260 9.36 -7.14 23.38
C SER A 260 8.48 -6.19 22.56
N ARG A 261 8.61 -6.19 21.23
CA ARG A 261 7.99 -5.21 20.33
C ARG A 261 8.34 -3.76 20.68
N ARG A 262 9.51 -3.55 21.23
CA ARG A 262 10.02 -2.24 21.63
C ARG A 262 11.49 -2.09 21.22
N PRO A 263 11.95 -0.88 20.97
CA PRO A 263 13.37 -0.65 20.78
C PRO A 263 14.18 -1.13 21.98
N VAL A 264 15.32 -1.74 21.71
CA VAL A 264 16.29 -2.19 22.73
C VAL A 264 17.60 -1.43 22.50
N VAL A 265 18.00 -0.67 23.50
CA VAL A 265 19.29 0.05 23.53
C VAL A 265 20.23 -0.66 24.48
N VAL A 266 21.42 -1.01 24.01
CA VAL A 266 22.47 -1.60 24.82
C VAL A 266 23.67 -0.64 24.86
N PRO A 267 23.93 0.02 26.00
CA PRO A 267 25.01 0.99 26.14
C PRO A 267 26.43 0.40 26.05
N ASP A 268 26.61 -0.82 26.54
CA ASP A 268 27.84 -1.62 26.39
C ASP A 268 27.48 -3.09 26.16
N VAL A 269 27.66 -3.56 24.93
CA VAL A 269 27.29 -4.92 24.50
C VAL A 269 28.08 -6.00 25.23
N ARG A 270 29.24 -5.69 25.79
CA ARG A 270 30.06 -6.67 26.54
C ARG A 270 29.44 -7.03 27.89
N LEU A 271 28.53 -6.19 28.38
CA LEU A 271 27.83 -6.38 29.65
C LEU A 271 26.46 -7.03 29.48
N ASP A 272 25.96 -7.13 28.25
CA ASP A 272 24.65 -7.73 27.96
C ASP A 272 24.82 -9.19 27.52
N PRO A 273 24.30 -10.15 28.28
CA PRO A 273 24.45 -11.58 27.98
C PRO A 273 23.69 -12.02 26.72
N ARG A 274 22.81 -11.18 26.20
CA ARG A 274 22.05 -11.45 24.97
C ARG A 274 22.84 -11.14 23.69
N TYR A 275 23.92 -10.34 23.82
CA TYR A 275 24.69 -9.92 22.65
C TYR A 275 25.35 -11.12 21.94
N LEU A 276 25.09 -11.24 20.64
CA LEU A 276 25.75 -12.21 19.79
C LEU A 276 27.00 -11.55 19.19
N LEU A 277 28.19 -12.06 19.56
CA LEU A 277 29.45 -11.48 19.08
C LEU A 277 29.64 -11.71 17.58
N VAL A 278 29.15 -10.79 16.78
CA VAL A 278 29.34 -10.77 15.32
C VAL A 278 30.49 -9.85 14.93
N ASN A 279 30.62 -8.70 15.62
CA ASN A 279 31.70 -7.75 15.37
C ASN A 279 32.43 -7.38 16.69
N PRO A 280 33.72 -7.68 16.80
CA PRO A 280 34.50 -7.39 18.01
C PRO A 280 34.67 -5.90 18.34
N GLU A 281 34.50 -5.02 17.36
CA GLU A 281 34.63 -3.56 17.53
C GLU A 281 33.38 -2.92 18.11
N THR A 282 32.24 -3.60 18.07
CA THR A 282 30.98 -3.07 18.60
C THR A 282 31.05 -2.85 20.11
N ARG A 283 30.59 -1.69 20.57
CA ARG A 283 30.49 -1.32 21.99
C ARG A 283 29.07 -1.01 22.41
N SER A 284 28.25 -0.42 21.56
CA SER A 284 26.83 -0.20 21.81
C SER A 284 25.99 -0.61 20.62
N GLU A 285 24.73 -1.02 20.88
CA GLU A 285 23.80 -1.51 19.88
C GLU A 285 22.40 -0.93 20.12
N LEU A 286 21.68 -0.65 19.04
CA LEU A 286 20.28 -0.27 19.03
C LEU A 286 19.52 -1.14 18.02
N ALA A 287 18.62 -1.96 18.52
CA ALA A 287 17.69 -2.74 17.69
C ALA A 287 16.27 -2.16 17.77
N VAL A 288 15.69 -1.85 16.61
CA VAL A 288 14.36 -1.26 16.51
C VAL A 288 13.44 -2.18 15.67
N PRO A 289 12.35 -2.71 16.24
CA PRO A 289 11.46 -3.61 15.52
C PRO A 289 10.60 -2.86 14.51
N MET A 290 10.48 -3.39 13.31
CA MET A 290 9.55 -2.98 12.27
C MET A 290 8.24 -3.73 12.45
N ILE A 291 7.18 -3.03 12.85
CA ILE A 291 5.89 -3.64 13.23
C ILE A 291 4.80 -3.22 12.23
N TYR A 292 4.10 -4.19 11.69
CA TYR A 292 2.92 -4.01 10.84
C TYR A 292 1.73 -4.78 11.41
N GLN A 293 0.62 -4.10 11.76
CA GLN A 293 -0.59 -4.73 12.33
C GLN A 293 -0.28 -5.77 13.41
N ASP A 294 0.44 -5.38 14.46
CA ASP A 294 0.85 -6.24 15.58
C ASP A 294 1.82 -7.39 15.25
N ARG A 295 2.33 -7.48 14.03
CA ARG A 295 3.31 -8.46 13.59
C ARG A 295 4.67 -7.80 13.34
N VAL A 296 5.75 -8.40 13.86
CA VAL A 296 7.10 -7.96 13.54
C VAL A 296 7.49 -8.48 12.16
N VAL A 297 7.72 -7.58 11.21
CA VAL A 297 8.13 -7.92 9.84
C VAL A 297 9.64 -7.91 9.66
N GLY A 298 10.36 -7.30 10.61
CA GLY A 298 11.80 -7.22 10.61
C GLY A 298 12.33 -6.39 11.77
N VAL A 299 13.63 -6.16 11.79
CA VAL A 299 14.35 -5.33 12.79
C VAL A 299 15.39 -4.48 12.07
N LEU A 300 15.47 -3.20 12.45
CA LEU A 300 16.61 -2.34 12.15
C LEU A 300 17.64 -2.54 13.26
N ASP A 301 18.86 -2.82 12.88
CA ASP A 301 19.96 -3.08 13.79
C ASP A 301 21.12 -2.11 13.52
N LEU A 302 21.51 -1.35 14.53
CA LEU A 302 22.58 -0.35 14.47
C LEU A 302 23.62 -0.61 15.53
N GLU A 303 24.87 -0.60 15.11
CA GLU A 303 25.99 -0.81 16.01
C GLU A 303 27.01 0.34 15.94
N SER A 304 27.63 0.63 17.06
CA SER A 304 28.68 1.65 17.18
C SER A 304 29.84 1.15 18.03
N PRO A 305 31.10 1.50 17.70
CA PRO A 305 32.27 1.22 18.54
C PRO A 305 32.38 2.18 19.74
N GLN A 306 31.49 3.13 19.86
CA GLN A 306 31.44 4.05 21.00
C GLN A 306 30.50 3.52 22.08
N LEU A 307 30.88 3.67 23.33
CA LEU A 307 30.01 3.39 24.47
C LEU A 307 28.89 4.40 24.54
N ASN A 308 27.68 3.95 24.92
CA ASN A 308 26.52 4.81 25.17
C ASN A 308 26.21 5.76 24.00
N TYR A 309 26.42 5.30 22.75
CA TYR A 309 26.30 6.13 21.56
C TYR A 309 24.84 6.49 21.23
N PHE A 310 23.91 5.56 21.42
CA PHE A 310 22.52 5.72 21.02
C PHE A 310 21.72 6.52 22.05
N THR A 311 21.25 7.70 21.64
CA THR A 311 20.45 8.63 22.45
C THR A 311 18.94 8.35 22.33
N PRO A 312 18.11 8.90 23.24
CA PRO A 312 16.65 8.83 23.10
C PRO A 312 16.13 9.39 21.76
N ASP A 313 16.79 10.43 21.23
CA ASP A 313 16.43 11.02 19.92
C ASP A 313 16.68 10.04 18.77
N HIS A 314 17.81 9.32 18.80
CA HIS A 314 18.09 8.25 17.85
C HIS A 314 17.00 7.16 17.88
N VAL A 315 16.58 6.76 19.09
CA VAL A 315 15.52 5.75 19.27
C VAL A 315 14.19 6.26 18.68
N GLN A 316 13.84 7.49 18.94
CA GLN A 316 12.60 8.10 18.44
C GLN A 316 12.57 8.16 16.90
N VAL A 317 13.62 8.71 16.29
CA VAL A 317 13.73 8.86 14.83
C VAL A 317 13.69 7.50 14.14
N LEU A 318 14.46 6.52 14.65
CA LEU A 318 14.49 5.17 14.07
C LEU A 318 13.18 4.40 14.28
N SER A 319 12.48 4.60 15.39
CA SER A 319 11.17 3.98 15.61
C SER A 319 10.13 4.46 14.59
N ILE A 320 10.18 5.73 14.24
CA ILE A 320 9.32 6.30 13.21
C ILE A 320 9.69 5.73 11.84
N LEU A 321 10.97 5.71 11.49
CA LEU A 321 11.47 5.12 10.26
C LEU A 321 11.07 3.63 10.15
N ALA A 322 11.28 2.85 11.22
CA ALA A 322 10.92 1.44 11.30
C ALA A 322 9.43 1.20 11.03
N SER A 323 8.55 2.05 11.58
CA SER A 323 7.11 1.96 11.37
C SER A 323 6.73 2.18 9.90
N HIS A 324 7.33 3.19 9.24
CA HIS A 324 7.10 3.45 7.82
C HIS A 324 7.66 2.36 6.92
N LEU A 325 8.86 1.86 7.24
CA LEU A 325 9.47 0.75 6.49
C LEU A 325 8.65 -0.52 6.62
N ALA A 326 8.09 -0.82 7.78
CA ALA A 326 7.21 -1.97 7.97
C ALA A 326 6.03 -1.95 7.00
N VAL A 327 5.37 -0.79 6.86
CA VAL A 327 4.26 -0.61 5.91
C VAL A 327 4.74 -0.74 4.46
N SER A 328 5.84 -0.07 4.09
CA SER A 328 6.35 -0.07 2.72
C SER A 328 6.82 -1.46 2.28
N ILE A 329 7.49 -2.21 3.16
CA ILE A 329 7.94 -3.58 2.90
C ILE A 329 6.74 -4.52 2.70
N GLU A 330 5.71 -4.41 3.56
CA GLU A 330 4.53 -5.26 3.45
C GLU A 330 3.72 -4.95 2.19
N ASN A 331 3.57 -3.67 1.84
CA ASN A 331 2.97 -3.26 0.58
C ASN A 331 3.74 -3.83 -0.63
N ALA A 332 5.07 -3.69 -0.66
CA ALA A 332 5.88 -4.24 -1.74
C ALA A 332 5.73 -5.77 -1.84
N ARG A 333 5.73 -6.51 -0.72
CA ARG A 333 5.48 -7.96 -0.69
C ARG A 333 4.10 -8.34 -1.24
N LEU A 334 3.06 -7.57 -0.88
CA LEU A 334 1.71 -7.80 -1.39
C LEU A 334 1.64 -7.58 -2.90
N TYR A 335 2.24 -6.51 -3.41
CA TYR A 335 2.30 -6.26 -4.86
C TYR A 335 3.07 -7.35 -5.61
N GLU A 336 4.23 -7.79 -5.09
CA GLU A 336 4.97 -8.89 -5.71
C GLU A 336 4.20 -10.22 -5.71
N ARG A 337 3.37 -10.47 -4.68
CA ARG A 337 2.49 -11.63 -4.63
C ARG A 337 1.39 -11.54 -5.68
N VAL A 338 0.69 -10.41 -5.74
CA VAL A 338 -0.37 -10.16 -6.74
C VAL A 338 0.18 -10.31 -8.15
N ALA A 339 1.32 -9.68 -8.47
CA ALA A 339 1.94 -9.77 -9.79
C ALA A 339 2.35 -11.21 -10.16
N ARG A 340 2.84 -11.99 -9.20
CA ARG A 340 3.17 -13.41 -9.41
C ARG A 340 1.90 -14.26 -9.67
N ASP A 341 0.86 -14.03 -8.88
CA ASP A 341 -0.41 -14.75 -9.02
C ASP A 341 -1.10 -14.40 -10.34
N GLU A 342 -1.08 -13.12 -10.75
CA GLU A 342 -1.57 -12.64 -12.05
C GLU A 342 -0.80 -13.31 -13.20
N THR A 343 0.52 -13.29 -13.18
CA THR A 343 1.36 -13.95 -14.21
C THR A 343 1.10 -15.45 -14.29
N ARG A 344 0.87 -16.12 -13.16
CA ARG A 344 0.52 -17.52 -13.12
C ARG A 344 -0.85 -17.76 -13.75
N MET A 345 -1.86 -16.97 -13.37
CA MET A 345 -3.21 -17.07 -13.91
C MET A 345 -3.24 -16.86 -15.42
N GLU A 346 -2.51 -15.87 -15.94
CA GLU A 346 -2.39 -15.62 -17.38
C GLU A 346 -1.78 -16.82 -18.13
N ARG A 347 -0.75 -17.45 -17.56
CA ARG A 347 -0.13 -18.65 -18.13
C ARG A 347 -1.10 -19.81 -18.17
N ASP A 348 -1.85 -20.05 -17.09
CA ASP A 348 -2.82 -21.13 -16.98
C ASP A 348 -3.97 -20.92 -17.97
N LEU A 349 -4.49 -19.69 -18.11
CA LEU A 349 -5.51 -19.33 -19.10
C LEU A 349 -5.00 -19.47 -20.54
N THR A 350 -3.77 -19.09 -20.82
CA THR A 350 -3.15 -19.26 -22.14
C THR A 350 -3.02 -20.73 -22.50
N ALA A 351 -2.65 -21.58 -21.54
CA ALA A 351 -2.59 -23.03 -21.76
C ALA A 351 -3.99 -23.62 -22.04
N ALA A 352 -5.00 -23.21 -21.28
CA ALA A 352 -6.39 -23.62 -21.47
C ALA A 352 -6.92 -23.18 -22.85
N ARG A 353 -6.63 -21.97 -23.30
CA ARG A 353 -6.98 -21.47 -24.65
C ARG A 353 -6.38 -22.31 -25.77
N ARG A 354 -5.11 -22.73 -25.60
CA ARG A 354 -4.48 -23.63 -26.57
C ARG A 354 -5.19 -24.99 -26.65
N ILE A 355 -5.59 -25.54 -25.51
CA ILE A 355 -6.34 -26.80 -25.45
C ILE A 355 -7.71 -26.62 -26.13
N GLN A 356 -8.46 -25.56 -25.82
CA GLN A 356 -9.74 -25.27 -26.44
C GLN A 356 -9.60 -25.12 -27.97
N GLY A 357 -8.59 -24.36 -28.43
CA GLY A 357 -8.31 -24.24 -29.87
C GLY A 357 -8.00 -25.56 -30.56
N ALA A 358 -7.35 -26.50 -29.85
CA ALA A 358 -7.09 -27.85 -30.38
C ALA A 358 -8.34 -28.75 -30.44
N LEU A 359 -9.39 -28.40 -29.67
CA LEU A 359 -10.68 -29.09 -29.73
C LEU A 359 -11.54 -28.64 -30.92
N LEU A 360 -11.29 -27.43 -31.47
CA LEU A 360 -12.02 -26.97 -32.65
C LEU A 360 -11.80 -27.91 -33.84
N PRO A 361 -12.86 -28.21 -34.61
CA PRO A 361 -12.78 -29.14 -35.71
C PRO A 361 -11.99 -28.55 -36.89
N ARG A 362 -11.41 -29.44 -37.69
CA ARG A 362 -10.94 -29.04 -39.02
C ARG A 362 -12.16 -28.92 -39.95
N LEU A 363 -12.16 -27.85 -40.74
CA LEU A 363 -13.24 -27.68 -41.75
C LEU A 363 -13.30 -28.90 -42.67
N PRO A 364 -14.51 -29.40 -42.93
CA PRO A 364 -14.69 -30.47 -43.92
C PRO A 364 -14.26 -30.02 -45.31
N GLY A 365 -13.75 -30.93 -46.10
CA GLY A 365 -13.36 -30.63 -47.47
C GLY A 365 -14.55 -30.54 -48.43
N PRO A 366 -14.27 -30.28 -49.72
CA PRO A 366 -15.29 -30.06 -50.75
C PRO A 366 -16.05 -31.36 -51.12
N GLU A 367 -15.63 -32.49 -50.55
CA GLU A 367 -16.27 -33.80 -50.78
C GLU A 367 -17.74 -33.85 -50.41
N TYR A 368 -18.20 -32.93 -49.55
CA TYR A 368 -19.62 -32.81 -49.17
C TYR A 368 -20.45 -31.92 -50.10
N GLY A 369 -19.83 -31.33 -51.13
CA GLY A 369 -20.52 -30.38 -52.04
C GLY A 369 -20.90 -29.05 -51.37
N LEU A 370 -20.18 -28.67 -50.33
CA LEU A 370 -20.35 -27.43 -49.59
C LEU A 370 -19.06 -26.61 -49.61
N ASP A 371 -19.20 -25.31 -49.72
CA ASP A 371 -18.19 -24.32 -49.30
C ASP A 371 -18.54 -23.94 -47.87
N ILE A 372 -17.60 -24.13 -46.93
CA ILE A 372 -17.83 -24.01 -45.49
C ILE A 372 -16.87 -23.01 -44.88
N ALA A 373 -17.40 -22.07 -44.14
CA ALA A 373 -16.61 -21.21 -43.27
C ALA A 373 -17.11 -21.31 -41.82
N ALA A 374 -16.17 -21.25 -40.87
CA ALA A 374 -16.48 -21.15 -39.46
C ALA A 374 -15.56 -20.12 -38.81
N ARG A 375 -16.14 -19.30 -37.95
CA ARG A 375 -15.43 -18.29 -37.15
C ARG A 375 -15.91 -18.38 -35.72
N LEU A 376 -14.97 -18.28 -34.78
CA LEU A 376 -15.23 -18.16 -33.35
C LEU A 376 -14.32 -17.05 -32.79
N VAL A 377 -14.93 -16.00 -32.27
CA VAL A 377 -14.26 -14.86 -31.68
C VAL A 377 -14.65 -14.79 -30.21
N SER A 378 -13.72 -15.14 -29.33
CA SER A 378 -13.97 -15.15 -27.90
C SER A 378 -14.02 -13.73 -27.31
N SER A 379 -14.95 -13.50 -26.40
CA SER A 379 -15.10 -12.26 -25.63
C SER A 379 -14.14 -12.17 -24.45
N ARG A 380 -13.59 -13.30 -24.05
CA ARG A 380 -12.60 -13.46 -22.98
C ARG A 380 -11.50 -14.41 -23.42
N GLU A 381 -10.66 -14.83 -22.46
CA GLU A 381 -9.58 -15.78 -22.73
C GLU A 381 -10.08 -17.14 -23.24
N LEU A 382 -11.26 -17.55 -22.80
CA LEU A 382 -11.92 -18.80 -23.16
C LEU A 382 -13.37 -18.54 -23.58
N SER A 383 -13.85 -19.28 -24.57
CA SER A 383 -15.20 -19.18 -25.14
C SER A 383 -16.15 -20.22 -24.55
N GLY A 384 -17.41 -19.81 -24.28
CA GLY A 384 -18.52 -20.70 -24.05
C GLY A 384 -19.10 -21.27 -25.34
N ASP A 385 -18.99 -20.51 -26.42
CA ASP A 385 -19.42 -20.91 -27.75
C ASP A 385 -18.61 -22.10 -28.29
N LEU A 386 -19.26 -22.91 -29.09
CA LEU A 386 -18.63 -24.03 -29.80
C LEU A 386 -19.27 -24.27 -31.15
N TYR A 387 -18.50 -24.86 -32.04
CA TYR A 387 -19.01 -25.51 -33.24
C TYR A 387 -18.26 -26.81 -33.48
N ASP A 388 -18.92 -27.80 -34.16
CA ASP A 388 -18.28 -29.05 -34.56
C ASP A 388 -18.86 -29.61 -35.87
N PHE A 389 -18.06 -30.43 -36.53
CA PHE A 389 -18.43 -31.13 -37.76
C PHE A 389 -18.18 -32.64 -37.59
N LEU A 390 -19.24 -33.44 -37.70
CA LEU A 390 -19.15 -34.88 -37.56
C LEU A 390 -19.38 -35.56 -38.95
N ARG A 391 -18.43 -36.37 -39.35
CA ARG A 391 -18.52 -37.14 -40.61
C ARG A 391 -19.36 -38.37 -40.40
N TYR A 392 -20.62 -38.36 -40.87
CA TYR A 392 -21.52 -39.52 -40.82
C TYR A 392 -21.27 -40.51 -41.94
N GLY A 393 -20.44 -40.16 -42.91
CA GLY A 393 -20.05 -40.98 -44.05
C GLY A 393 -19.57 -40.14 -45.22
N PRO A 394 -19.36 -40.70 -46.40
CA PRO A 394 -18.82 -39.98 -47.54
C PRO A 394 -19.78 -38.93 -48.13
N GLN A 395 -21.07 -39.04 -47.86
CA GLN A 395 -22.09 -38.12 -48.38
C GLN A 395 -22.90 -37.39 -47.31
N GLU A 396 -22.66 -37.69 -46.04
CA GLU A 396 -23.43 -37.10 -44.95
C GLU A 396 -22.51 -36.43 -43.91
N LEU A 397 -22.79 -35.15 -43.64
CA LEU A 397 -22.07 -34.31 -42.68
C LEU A 397 -23.05 -33.80 -41.64
N ALA A 398 -22.70 -33.95 -40.35
CA ALA A 398 -23.41 -33.27 -39.27
C ALA A 398 -22.68 -31.99 -38.84
N ILE A 399 -23.44 -31.00 -38.51
CA ILE A 399 -23.01 -29.65 -38.13
C ILE A 399 -23.63 -29.33 -36.78
N ALA A 400 -22.83 -28.87 -35.82
CA ALA A 400 -23.26 -28.43 -34.52
C ALA A 400 -22.78 -26.99 -34.26
N VAL A 401 -23.67 -26.15 -33.77
CA VAL A 401 -23.33 -24.79 -33.32
C VAL A 401 -24.08 -24.54 -32.02
N GLY A 402 -23.38 -24.20 -30.97
CA GLY A 402 -23.98 -24.04 -29.65
C GLY A 402 -23.23 -23.05 -28.76
N ASP A 403 -23.92 -22.67 -27.70
CA ASP A 403 -23.40 -21.78 -26.66
C ASP A 403 -23.73 -22.34 -25.28
N VAL A 404 -22.79 -22.19 -24.36
CA VAL A 404 -22.92 -22.59 -22.95
C VAL A 404 -23.22 -21.40 -22.08
N SER A 405 -24.26 -21.51 -21.24
CA SER A 405 -24.66 -20.46 -20.30
C SER A 405 -23.50 -19.96 -19.43
N GLY A 406 -23.28 -18.62 -19.41
CA GLY A 406 -22.21 -17.97 -18.68
C GLY A 406 -20.91 -17.84 -19.47
N LYS A 407 -19.85 -17.34 -18.87
CA LYS A 407 -18.60 -16.96 -19.56
C LYS A 407 -17.36 -17.50 -18.87
N GLY A 408 -16.26 -17.56 -19.60
CA GLY A 408 -14.93 -17.92 -19.07
C GLY A 408 -14.71 -19.41 -18.88
N SER A 409 -13.81 -19.79 -17.96
CA SER A 409 -13.28 -21.15 -17.82
C SER A 409 -14.35 -22.22 -17.54
N ALA A 410 -15.38 -21.90 -16.77
CA ALA A 410 -16.43 -22.84 -16.42
C ALA A 410 -17.33 -23.15 -17.63
N ALA A 411 -17.68 -22.15 -18.45
CA ALA A 411 -18.42 -22.37 -19.70
C ALA A 411 -17.58 -23.15 -20.70
N ALA A 412 -16.31 -22.82 -20.86
CA ALA A 412 -15.37 -23.52 -21.74
C ALA A 412 -15.19 -24.99 -21.37
N LEU A 413 -15.10 -25.33 -20.08
CA LEU A 413 -15.02 -26.72 -19.61
C LEU A 413 -16.30 -27.49 -19.90
N TYR A 414 -17.46 -26.87 -19.66
CA TYR A 414 -18.75 -27.49 -20.00
C TYR A 414 -18.89 -27.72 -21.52
N GLY A 415 -18.47 -26.75 -22.33
CA GLY A 415 -18.39 -26.88 -23.79
C GLY A 415 -17.47 -27.99 -24.24
N ALA A 416 -16.32 -28.17 -23.58
CA ALA A 416 -15.40 -29.28 -23.88
C ALA A 416 -16.06 -30.66 -23.60
N VAL A 417 -16.82 -30.77 -22.49
CA VAL A 417 -17.62 -32.00 -22.19
C VAL A 417 -18.69 -32.21 -23.26
N ALA A 418 -19.39 -31.15 -23.66
CA ALA A 418 -20.41 -31.20 -24.70
C ALA A 418 -19.83 -31.68 -26.05
N ILE A 419 -18.68 -31.12 -26.48
CA ILE A 419 -17.97 -31.58 -27.69
C ILE A 419 -17.55 -33.05 -27.57
N GLY A 420 -17.02 -33.47 -26.43
CA GLY A 420 -16.64 -34.85 -26.16
C GLY A 420 -17.84 -35.83 -26.29
N THR A 421 -18.97 -35.42 -25.69
CA THR A 421 -20.23 -36.18 -25.76
C THR A 421 -20.77 -36.25 -27.20
N LEU A 422 -20.79 -35.10 -27.88
CA LEU A 422 -21.22 -35.00 -29.27
C LEU A 422 -20.43 -35.96 -30.20
N ARG A 423 -19.10 -35.94 -30.05
CA ARG A 423 -18.21 -36.84 -30.83
C ARG A 423 -18.36 -38.30 -30.46
N SER A 424 -18.66 -38.61 -29.20
CA SER A 424 -18.94 -39.98 -28.76
C SER A 424 -20.25 -40.54 -29.34
N LEU A 425 -21.26 -39.70 -29.51
CA LEU A 425 -22.53 -40.03 -30.12
C LEU A 425 -22.48 -40.06 -31.66
N GLY A 426 -21.53 -39.35 -32.26
CA GLY A 426 -21.38 -39.21 -33.72
C GLY A 426 -21.41 -40.52 -34.51
N PRO A 427 -20.72 -41.62 -34.10
CA PRO A 427 -20.75 -42.90 -34.80
C PRO A 427 -22.14 -43.54 -34.94
N GLN A 428 -23.08 -43.18 -34.06
CA GLN A 428 -24.46 -43.70 -34.10
C GLN A 428 -25.30 -43.04 -35.20
N LYS A 429 -24.81 -41.94 -35.80
CA LYS A 429 -25.45 -41.24 -36.94
C LYS A 429 -26.89 -40.83 -36.67
N HIS A 430 -27.14 -40.33 -35.48
CA HIS A 430 -28.46 -39.85 -35.09
C HIS A 430 -28.99 -38.76 -36.03
N ARG A 431 -30.32 -38.78 -36.25
CA ARG A 431 -31.00 -37.62 -36.84
C ARG A 431 -30.92 -36.42 -35.90
N PRO A 432 -31.08 -35.16 -36.39
CA PRO A 432 -30.92 -34.01 -35.56
C PRO A 432 -31.71 -34.03 -34.24
N ALA A 433 -32.99 -34.33 -34.27
CA ALA A 433 -33.82 -34.41 -33.07
C ALA A 433 -33.36 -35.52 -32.09
N GLU A 434 -32.95 -36.68 -32.62
CA GLU A 434 -32.43 -37.80 -31.82
C GLU A 434 -31.09 -37.42 -31.14
N MET A 435 -30.23 -36.69 -31.85
CA MET A 435 -28.97 -36.21 -31.31
C MET A 435 -29.20 -35.24 -30.15
N LEU A 436 -30.09 -34.26 -30.31
CA LEU A 436 -30.44 -33.33 -29.23
C LEU A 436 -31.03 -34.05 -28.03
N HIS A 437 -31.90 -35.04 -28.25
CA HIS A 437 -32.46 -35.86 -27.17
C HIS A 437 -31.37 -36.64 -26.41
N ALA A 438 -30.44 -37.28 -27.11
CA ALA A 438 -29.33 -38.02 -26.51
C ALA A 438 -28.37 -37.10 -25.74
N MET A 439 -28.05 -35.92 -26.30
CA MET A 439 -27.25 -34.91 -25.63
C MET A 439 -27.94 -34.38 -24.36
N ASN A 440 -29.25 -34.10 -24.45
CA ASN A 440 -30.02 -33.66 -23.30
C ASN A 440 -30.01 -34.69 -22.17
N GLY A 441 -30.23 -35.95 -22.47
CA GLY A 441 -30.18 -37.04 -21.48
C GLY A 441 -28.82 -37.08 -20.75
N PHE A 442 -27.71 -37.02 -21.49
CA PHE A 442 -26.37 -37.01 -20.90
C PHE A 442 -26.11 -35.78 -19.99
N LEU A 443 -26.51 -34.58 -20.43
CA LEU A 443 -26.27 -33.33 -19.69
C LEU A 443 -27.20 -33.20 -18.48
N SER A 444 -28.45 -33.72 -18.57
CA SER A 444 -29.41 -33.71 -17.47
C SER A 444 -29.06 -34.72 -16.38
N GLU A 445 -28.51 -35.91 -16.73
CA GLU A 445 -28.00 -36.88 -15.77
C GLU A 445 -26.88 -36.33 -14.88
N ARG A 446 -26.06 -35.45 -15.43
CA ARG A 446 -24.91 -34.83 -14.76
C ARG A 446 -25.11 -33.33 -14.56
N ARG A 447 -26.29 -32.94 -14.10
CA ARG A 447 -26.69 -31.57 -13.98
C ARG A 447 -25.71 -30.76 -13.11
N ILE A 448 -25.16 -29.70 -13.69
CA ILE A 448 -24.36 -28.70 -13.00
C ILE A 448 -25.25 -27.50 -12.75
N GLU A 449 -25.41 -27.11 -11.50
CA GLU A 449 -26.28 -26.00 -11.10
C GLU A 449 -25.93 -24.71 -11.85
N GLY A 450 -26.97 -24.06 -12.43
CA GLY A 450 -26.82 -22.84 -13.19
C GLY A 450 -26.14 -23.01 -14.57
N ARG A 451 -25.93 -24.25 -15.06
CA ARG A 451 -25.33 -24.50 -16.37
C ARG A 451 -26.30 -25.25 -17.28
N PHE A 452 -26.43 -24.74 -18.48
CA PHE A 452 -27.17 -25.34 -19.59
C PHE A 452 -26.47 -24.94 -20.90
N MET A 453 -26.89 -25.54 -21.98
CA MET A 453 -26.31 -25.28 -23.29
C MET A 453 -27.43 -25.12 -24.32
N THR A 454 -27.30 -24.13 -25.19
CA THR A 454 -28.08 -24.04 -26.41
C THR A 454 -27.34 -24.75 -27.54
N LEU A 455 -28.05 -25.44 -28.43
CA LEU A 455 -27.44 -26.19 -29.53
C LEU A 455 -28.36 -26.24 -30.73
N CYS A 456 -27.88 -25.76 -31.88
CA CYS A 456 -28.46 -26.06 -33.17
C CYS A 456 -27.67 -27.20 -33.83
N PHE A 457 -28.35 -28.29 -34.15
CA PHE A 457 -27.74 -29.44 -34.78
C PHE A 457 -28.38 -29.72 -36.14
N ALA A 458 -27.55 -29.84 -37.15
CA ALA A 458 -28.01 -30.09 -38.51
C ALA A 458 -27.28 -31.28 -39.16
N THR A 459 -27.96 -31.96 -40.11
CA THR A 459 -27.34 -32.97 -40.99
C THR A 459 -27.57 -32.62 -42.46
N TRP A 460 -26.47 -32.58 -43.21
CA TRP A 460 -26.47 -32.37 -44.65
C TRP A 460 -26.18 -33.66 -45.39
N HIS A 461 -27.03 -34.03 -46.35
CA HIS A 461 -26.84 -35.21 -47.22
C HIS A 461 -26.63 -34.75 -48.66
N ARG A 462 -25.41 -34.83 -49.18
CA ARG A 462 -25.00 -34.37 -50.50
C ARG A 462 -25.84 -34.95 -51.63
N GLY A 463 -25.93 -36.28 -51.71
CA GLY A 463 -26.62 -36.97 -52.82
C GLY A 463 -28.13 -36.74 -52.86
N ARG A 464 -28.76 -36.27 -51.82
CA ARG A 464 -30.19 -35.91 -51.74
C ARG A 464 -30.42 -34.40 -51.67
N HIS A 465 -29.35 -33.59 -51.64
CA HIS A 465 -29.40 -32.12 -51.43
C HIS A 465 -30.28 -31.78 -50.22
N LYS A 466 -30.26 -32.61 -49.19
CA LYS A 466 -31.17 -32.50 -48.05
C LYS A 466 -30.48 -32.04 -46.81
N LEU A 467 -30.91 -30.90 -46.31
CA LEU A 467 -30.56 -30.39 -44.97
C LEU A 467 -31.69 -30.76 -44.00
N ARG A 468 -31.35 -31.33 -42.82
CA ARG A 468 -32.24 -31.44 -41.66
C ARG A 468 -31.68 -30.62 -40.53
N VAL A 469 -32.53 -29.93 -39.77
CA VAL A 469 -32.13 -29.07 -38.65
C VAL A 469 -33.02 -29.36 -37.46
N ALA A 470 -32.45 -29.41 -36.27
CA ALA A 470 -33.14 -29.38 -34.99
C ALA A 470 -32.48 -28.32 -34.10
N ASN A 471 -33.26 -27.74 -33.21
CA ASN A 471 -32.80 -26.64 -32.37
C ASN A 471 -33.15 -26.86 -30.88
N ALA A 472 -32.21 -26.64 -30.02
CA ALA A 472 -32.34 -26.68 -28.57
C ALA A 472 -32.04 -25.31 -27.97
N GLY A 473 -32.85 -24.28 -28.30
CA GLY A 473 -32.76 -22.95 -27.73
C GLY A 473 -31.62 -22.05 -28.28
N GLN A 474 -30.94 -22.49 -29.35
CA GLN A 474 -29.91 -21.67 -30.03
C GLN A 474 -30.59 -20.64 -30.95
N GLU A 475 -29.88 -19.59 -31.32
CA GLU A 475 -30.33 -18.62 -32.32
C GLU A 475 -30.72 -19.30 -33.62
N GLN A 476 -31.82 -18.84 -34.21
CA GLN A 476 -32.38 -19.47 -35.42
C GLN A 476 -31.50 -19.17 -36.63
N PRO A 477 -31.02 -20.21 -37.35
CA PRO A 477 -30.20 -20.01 -38.54
C PRO A 477 -30.97 -19.32 -39.67
N PHE A 478 -30.24 -18.61 -40.55
CA PHE A 478 -30.79 -18.05 -41.77
C PHE A 478 -30.59 -18.99 -42.94
N LEU A 479 -31.61 -19.12 -43.78
CA LEU A 479 -31.55 -19.80 -45.05
C LEU A 479 -31.78 -18.77 -46.20
N TYR A 480 -30.77 -18.60 -47.05
CA TYR A 480 -30.91 -17.94 -48.32
C TYR A 480 -31.26 -18.99 -49.40
N HIS A 481 -32.42 -18.84 -50.00
CA HIS A 481 -32.95 -19.73 -51.02
C HIS A 481 -33.82 -18.93 -52.02
N GLU A 482 -33.72 -19.20 -53.30
CA GLU A 482 -34.48 -18.50 -54.38
C GLU A 482 -34.49 -16.97 -54.26
N GLY A 483 -33.36 -16.36 -53.91
CA GLY A 483 -33.24 -14.89 -53.78
C GLY A 483 -33.82 -14.29 -52.49
N ARG A 484 -34.29 -15.09 -51.56
CA ARG A 484 -34.81 -14.66 -50.23
C ARG A 484 -34.00 -15.24 -49.10
N CYS A 485 -33.85 -14.42 -48.06
CA CYS A 485 -33.16 -14.88 -46.83
C CYS A 485 -34.18 -14.84 -45.68
N GLU A 486 -34.46 -16.01 -45.11
CA GLU A 486 -35.46 -16.16 -44.06
C GLU A 486 -34.87 -16.96 -42.87
N LYS A 487 -35.40 -16.72 -41.66
CA LYS A 487 -35.03 -17.52 -40.48
C LYS A 487 -35.64 -18.92 -40.56
N ILE A 488 -34.86 -19.94 -40.29
CA ILE A 488 -35.36 -21.30 -40.06
C ILE A 488 -36.02 -21.32 -38.68
N ARG A 489 -37.34 -21.17 -38.66
CA ARG A 489 -38.10 -21.12 -37.41
C ARG A 489 -38.24 -22.52 -36.83
N LEU A 490 -37.50 -22.75 -35.75
CA LEU A 490 -37.50 -23.99 -35.00
C LEU A 490 -37.19 -23.65 -33.53
N GLU A 491 -38.13 -23.97 -32.66
CA GLU A 491 -38.02 -23.69 -31.23
C GLU A 491 -37.64 -24.98 -30.48
N GLY A 492 -36.99 -24.83 -29.34
CA GLY A 492 -36.64 -25.94 -28.47
C GLY A 492 -36.07 -25.45 -27.15
N PHE A 493 -36.15 -26.24 -26.11
CA PHE A 493 -35.58 -25.93 -24.82
C PHE A 493 -34.08 -26.22 -24.81
N PRO A 494 -33.28 -25.38 -24.12
CA PRO A 494 -31.84 -25.61 -23.94
C PRO A 494 -31.56 -26.99 -23.31
N LEU A 495 -30.44 -27.56 -23.66
CA LEU A 495 -29.98 -28.88 -23.16
C LEU A 495 -29.57 -28.75 -21.67
N GLY A 496 -29.89 -29.77 -20.87
CA GLY A 496 -29.52 -29.85 -19.46
C GLY A 496 -30.43 -29.06 -18.50
N VAL A 497 -31.51 -28.42 -19.00
CA VAL A 497 -32.49 -27.68 -18.16
C VAL A 497 -33.59 -28.64 -17.67
N PHE A 498 -34.17 -29.43 -18.57
CA PHE A 498 -35.26 -30.35 -18.29
C PHE A 498 -34.87 -31.77 -18.67
N GLU A 499 -35.30 -32.78 -17.91
CA GLU A 499 -34.93 -34.18 -18.17
C GLU A 499 -35.66 -34.74 -19.42
N GLU A 500 -36.96 -34.49 -19.52
CA GLU A 500 -37.77 -34.95 -20.63
C GLU A 500 -38.12 -33.79 -21.57
N VAL A 501 -37.45 -33.74 -22.72
CA VAL A 501 -37.70 -32.75 -23.78
C VAL A 501 -37.83 -33.50 -25.12
N VAL A 502 -38.87 -33.13 -25.86
CA VAL A 502 -39.04 -33.57 -27.26
C VAL A 502 -38.51 -32.44 -28.15
N TYR A 503 -37.62 -32.79 -29.06
CA TYR A 503 -37.10 -31.88 -30.07
C TYR A 503 -37.70 -32.18 -31.43
N ASP A 504 -38.15 -31.12 -32.11
CA ASP A 504 -38.61 -31.20 -33.48
C ASP A 504 -37.48 -31.05 -34.49
N GLN A 505 -37.67 -31.57 -35.69
CA GLN A 505 -36.73 -31.32 -36.80
C GLN A 505 -37.49 -30.95 -38.06
N ILE A 506 -36.87 -30.06 -38.86
CA ILE A 506 -37.37 -29.64 -40.16
C ILE A 506 -36.37 -30.03 -41.26
N SER A 507 -36.86 -30.17 -42.49
CA SER A 507 -36.02 -30.58 -43.61
C SER A 507 -36.21 -29.64 -44.81
N PHE A 508 -35.11 -29.33 -45.48
CA PHE A 508 -35.06 -28.53 -46.69
C PHE A 508 -34.35 -29.30 -47.80
N ILE A 509 -34.78 -29.09 -49.03
CA ILE A 509 -34.00 -29.45 -50.21
C ILE A 509 -33.32 -28.15 -50.65
N LEU A 510 -32.03 -28.17 -50.80
CA LEU A 510 -31.22 -27.00 -51.12
C LEU A 510 -30.67 -27.12 -52.53
N ASP A 511 -30.70 -26.00 -53.26
CA ASP A 511 -30.14 -25.90 -54.59
C ASP A 511 -28.72 -25.31 -54.59
N PRO A 512 -27.93 -25.54 -55.65
CA PRO A 512 -26.64 -24.90 -55.79
C PRO A 512 -26.75 -23.38 -55.70
N GLY A 513 -25.95 -22.76 -54.82
CA GLY A 513 -26.00 -21.34 -54.51
C GLY A 513 -26.75 -20.97 -53.24
N ASP A 514 -27.54 -21.92 -52.67
CA ASP A 514 -28.20 -21.72 -51.38
C ASP A 514 -27.18 -21.60 -50.24
N ILE A 515 -27.52 -20.77 -49.24
CA ILE A 515 -26.63 -20.46 -48.12
C ILE A 515 -27.38 -20.69 -46.81
N VAL A 516 -26.75 -21.36 -45.88
CA VAL A 516 -27.22 -21.47 -44.49
C VAL A 516 -26.22 -20.81 -43.56
N VAL A 517 -26.70 -19.89 -42.68
CA VAL A 517 -25.88 -19.18 -41.72
C VAL A 517 -26.35 -19.50 -40.30
N PHE A 518 -25.50 -20.20 -39.56
CA PHE A 518 -25.66 -20.44 -38.12
C PHE A 518 -24.86 -19.41 -37.38
N HIS A 519 -25.40 -18.90 -36.27
CA HIS A 519 -24.72 -17.88 -35.46
C HIS A 519 -25.10 -18.00 -33.99
N SER A 520 -24.25 -17.49 -33.10
CA SER A 520 -24.58 -17.27 -31.69
C SER A 520 -25.19 -15.89 -31.48
N ASP A 521 -25.75 -15.68 -30.29
CA ASP A 521 -26.38 -14.40 -29.88
C ASP A 521 -25.39 -13.25 -29.87
N GLY A 522 -24.10 -13.47 -29.51
CA GLY A 522 -23.08 -12.43 -29.46
C GLY A 522 -22.84 -11.65 -30.75
N ILE A 523 -23.35 -12.17 -31.91
CA ILE A 523 -23.34 -11.42 -33.17
C ILE A 523 -24.51 -10.42 -33.21
N GLY A 524 -25.72 -10.90 -32.91
CA GLY A 524 -26.92 -10.05 -32.92
C GLY A 524 -26.97 -9.05 -31.77
N ASP A 525 -26.47 -9.46 -30.64
CA ASP A 525 -26.44 -8.66 -29.39
C ASP A 525 -25.23 -7.73 -29.27
N ALA A 526 -24.38 -7.68 -30.30
CA ALA A 526 -23.30 -6.70 -30.35
C ALA A 526 -23.86 -5.26 -30.25
N GLN A 527 -23.31 -4.45 -29.34
CA GLN A 527 -23.77 -3.10 -29.06
C GLN A 527 -22.82 -2.04 -29.61
N ASN A 528 -23.39 -0.91 -30.04
CA ASN A 528 -22.63 0.29 -30.38
C ASN A 528 -22.45 1.19 -29.14
N ALA A 529 -21.72 2.30 -29.29
CA ALA A 529 -21.48 3.28 -28.22
C ALA A 529 -22.76 3.92 -27.64
N ARG A 530 -23.91 3.76 -28.30
CA ARG A 530 -25.21 4.25 -27.82
C ARG A 530 -26.03 3.16 -27.11
N GLY A 531 -25.51 1.96 -26.99
CA GLY A 531 -26.23 0.80 -26.42
C GLY A 531 -27.27 0.19 -27.35
N GLU A 532 -27.26 0.53 -28.65
CA GLU A 532 -28.15 -0.07 -29.64
C GLU A 532 -27.59 -1.40 -30.08
N PHE A 533 -28.44 -2.44 -30.22
CA PHE A 533 -28.05 -3.76 -30.69
C PHE A 533 -27.86 -3.79 -32.21
N PHE A 534 -26.93 -4.62 -32.69
CA PHE A 534 -26.74 -4.89 -34.11
C PHE A 534 -28.02 -5.48 -34.72
N GLY A 535 -28.61 -6.43 -34.02
CA GLY A 535 -29.85 -7.10 -34.37
C GLY A 535 -29.66 -8.25 -35.35
N HIS A 536 -30.27 -9.41 -35.04
CA HIS A 536 -30.11 -10.65 -35.79
C HIS A 536 -30.59 -10.51 -37.25
N ASP A 537 -31.63 -9.71 -37.55
CA ASP A 537 -32.16 -9.53 -38.91
C ASP A 537 -31.15 -8.89 -39.88
N ARG A 538 -30.15 -8.20 -39.39
CA ARG A 538 -29.08 -7.66 -40.26
C ARG A 538 -28.22 -8.76 -40.84
N ILE A 539 -28.07 -9.89 -40.14
CA ILE A 539 -27.34 -11.08 -40.65
C ILE A 539 -28.00 -11.58 -41.91
N GLY A 540 -29.34 -11.78 -41.88
CA GLY A 540 -30.08 -12.19 -43.04
C GLY A 540 -29.99 -11.19 -44.21
N LYS A 541 -30.08 -9.88 -43.94
CA LYS A 541 -29.92 -8.84 -44.96
C LYS A 541 -28.54 -8.85 -45.59
N LEU A 542 -27.49 -9.00 -44.80
CA LEU A 542 -26.10 -9.10 -45.27
C LEU A 542 -25.89 -10.38 -46.10
N THR A 543 -26.45 -11.51 -45.66
CA THR A 543 -26.42 -12.76 -46.41
C THR A 543 -27.07 -12.61 -47.79
N ALA A 544 -28.26 -12.00 -47.87
CA ALA A 544 -28.92 -11.72 -49.12
C ALA A 544 -28.17 -10.73 -50.03
N ALA A 545 -27.62 -9.68 -49.45
CA ALA A 545 -26.87 -8.67 -50.18
C ALA A 545 -25.53 -9.14 -50.74
N HIS A 546 -24.91 -10.15 -50.10
CA HIS A 546 -23.58 -10.67 -50.44
C HIS A 546 -23.58 -12.17 -50.77
N HIS A 547 -24.70 -12.70 -51.20
CA HIS A 547 -24.86 -14.14 -51.48
C HIS A 547 -23.89 -14.68 -52.55
N GLU A 548 -23.33 -13.80 -53.38
CA GLU A 548 -22.37 -14.20 -54.41
C GLU A 548 -20.97 -14.52 -53.83
N LEU A 549 -20.65 -14.00 -52.66
CA LEU A 549 -19.37 -14.29 -52.04
C LEU A 549 -19.20 -15.80 -51.71
N SER A 550 -17.95 -16.23 -51.57
CA SER A 550 -17.66 -17.53 -50.95
C SER A 550 -18.10 -17.55 -49.49
N ALA A 551 -18.25 -18.75 -48.91
CA ALA A 551 -18.60 -18.86 -47.49
C ALA A 551 -17.63 -18.07 -46.58
N ASN A 552 -16.32 -18.14 -46.88
CA ASN A 552 -15.32 -17.34 -46.15
C ASN A 552 -15.52 -15.83 -46.32
N GLY A 553 -15.72 -15.37 -47.57
CA GLY A 553 -15.94 -13.94 -47.84
C GLY A 553 -17.21 -13.41 -47.17
N LEU A 554 -18.29 -14.20 -47.14
CA LEU A 554 -19.53 -13.83 -46.47
C LEU A 554 -19.34 -13.78 -44.93
N ALA A 555 -18.67 -14.78 -44.35
CA ALA A 555 -18.40 -14.82 -42.93
C ALA A 555 -17.56 -13.61 -42.47
N ASP A 556 -16.49 -13.31 -43.19
CA ASP A 556 -15.63 -12.14 -42.89
C ASP A 556 -16.41 -10.83 -43.05
N ARG A 557 -17.26 -10.71 -44.08
CA ARG A 557 -18.11 -9.53 -44.31
C ARG A 557 -19.10 -9.28 -43.17
N ILE A 558 -19.75 -10.33 -42.67
CA ILE A 558 -20.67 -10.23 -41.54
C ILE A 558 -19.92 -9.75 -40.29
N LEU A 559 -18.78 -10.31 -39.95
CA LEU A 559 -18.00 -9.92 -38.78
C LEU A 559 -17.44 -8.51 -38.90
N GLU A 560 -16.95 -8.09 -40.08
CA GLU A 560 -16.51 -6.71 -40.33
C GLU A 560 -17.63 -5.69 -40.11
N GLU A 561 -18.87 -6.01 -40.52
CA GLU A 561 -20.03 -5.12 -40.28
C GLU A 561 -20.39 -5.04 -38.80
N VAL A 562 -20.30 -6.16 -38.04
CA VAL A 562 -20.47 -6.18 -36.59
C VAL A 562 -19.41 -5.33 -35.91
N ASP A 563 -18.12 -5.48 -36.28
CA ASP A 563 -17.01 -4.70 -35.70
C ASP A 563 -17.13 -3.22 -36.03
N ARG A 564 -17.54 -2.88 -37.24
CA ARG A 564 -17.81 -1.48 -37.64
C ARG A 564 -18.95 -0.88 -36.83
N PHE A 565 -20.01 -1.64 -36.61
CA PHE A 565 -21.18 -1.20 -35.83
C PHE A 565 -20.81 -0.98 -34.35
N SER A 566 -20.02 -1.87 -33.75
CA SER A 566 -19.56 -1.78 -32.37
C SER A 566 -18.39 -0.80 -32.17
N GLY A 567 -17.89 -0.15 -33.25
CA GLY A 567 -16.80 0.84 -33.18
C GLY A 567 -15.45 0.23 -32.80
N GLY A 568 -15.22 -1.06 -33.07
CA GLY A 568 -13.99 -1.79 -32.76
C GLY A 568 -13.79 -2.08 -31.26
N SER A 569 -14.86 -1.95 -30.45
CA SER A 569 -14.81 -2.33 -29.03
C SER A 569 -14.66 -3.87 -28.88
N HIS A 570 -14.03 -4.29 -27.80
CA HIS A 570 -13.90 -5.72 -27.48
C HIS A 570 -15.31 -6.35 -27.38
N PRO A 571 -15.54 -7.55 -27.97
CA PRO A 571 -16.85 -8.22 -27.92
C PRO A 571 -17.35 -8.39 -26.48
N ALA A 572 -18.60 -8.02 -26.24
CA ALA A 572 -19.25 -8.23 -24.94
C ALA A 572 -19.61 -9.71 -24.70
N ASP A 573 -19.84 -10.46 -25.77
CA ASP A 573 -20.08 -11.89 -25.76
C ASP A 573 -19.33 -12.63 -26.87
N ASP A 574 -19.21 -13.97 -26.73
CA ASP A 574 -18.58 -14.81 -27.71
C ASP A 574 -19.35 -14.77 -29.03
N ARG A 575 -18.65 -14.76 -30.15
CA ARG A 575 -19.25 -14.66 -31.48
C ARG A 575 -18.90 -15.87 -32.29
N THR A 576 -19.89 -16.71 -32.60
CA THR A 576 -19.73 -17.88 -33.46
C THR A 576 -20.56 -17.71 -34.73
N LEU A 577 -19.93 -18.00 -35.84
CA LEU A 577 -20.56 -17.95 -37.18
C LEU A 577 -20.13 -19.15 -38.00
N VAL A 578 -21.09 -19.90 -38.51
CA VAL A 578 -20.85 -21.02 -39.46
C VAL A 578 -21.69 -20.77 -40.71
N VAL A 579 -21.02 -20.68 -41.85
CA VAL A 579 -21.63 -20.43 -43.15
C VAL A 579 -21.46 -21.69 -44.01
N LEU A 580 -22.57 -22.21 -44.52
CA LEU A 580 -22.60 -23.31 -45.49
C LEU A 580 -23.15 -22.79 -46.81
N LYS A 581 -22.42 -22.89 -47.92
CA LYS A 581 -22.90 -22.56 -49.27
C LYS A 581 -22.87 -23.82 -50.14
N VAL A 582 -24.00 -24.12 -50.76
CA VAL A 582 -24.10 -25.29 -51.62
C VAL A 582 -23.35 -25.03 -52.93
N ASN A 583 -22.40 -25.89 -53.25
CA ASN A 583 -21.64 -25.78 -54.49
C ASN A 583 -22.44 -26.40 -55.66
N SER A 584 -22.23 -25.83 -56.83
CA SER A 584 -22.65 -26.49 -58.08
C SER A 584 -21.95 -27.86 -58.16
N LEU A 585 -22.73 -28.93 -58.45
CA LEU A 585 -22.15 -30.22 -58.72
C LEU A 585 -21.24 -30.10 -59.95
N PRO A 586 -20.01 -30.63 -59.92
CA PRO A 586 -19.28 -30.81 -61.16
C PRO A 586 -20.15 -31.70 -62.07
N ALA A 587 -20.28 -31.30 -63.33
CA ALA A 587 -20.97 -32.12 -64.35
C ALA A 587 -20.43 -33.55 -64.27
N PRO A 588 -21.28 -34.57 -64.35
CA PRO A 588 -20.84 -35.97 -64.38
C PRO A 588 -19.77 -36.09 -65.45
N ALA A 589 -18.56 -36.55 -65.03
CA ALA A 589 -17.53 -36.87 -65.99
C ALA A 589 -18.12 -37.89 -67.01
N SER A 590 -18.25 -37.41 -68.23
CA SER A 590 -18.75 -38.10 -69.35
C SER A 590 -17.83 -39.28 -69.76
#